data_806e6f9f197e6d78b13f3f0afd9a9204
#
_entry.id   806e6f9f197e6d78b13f3f0afd9a9204
#
_cell.length_a   1.000
_cell.length_b   1.000
_cell.length_c   1.000
_cell.angle_alpha   90.00
_cell.angle_beta   90.00
_cell.angle_gamma   90.00
#
_symmetry.space_group_name_H-M   'P 1'
#
loop_
_entity.id
_entity.type
_entity.pdbx_description
1 polymer ?
#
loop_
_entity_poly.entity_id
_entity_poly.type
_entity_poly.pdbx_seq_one_letter_code
_entity_poly.pdbx_strand_id
1 'polypeptide(L)'
;MKITEMHLDDFGIYHGVSWNPPEHGLIVMHGRNESGKTTLMKYVRSMFFGYLRGDWKGYFGSMGIRREDGKEYRIVRNEKEYFLSDGSQKVQDEPADLWWHGLDRQTYDKIFAMGLEDLQGFKILSNEAVRSHFFSIEGGVSMGM
;
A
#
# COMPACT_ATOMS: atom_id res chain seq x y z
N MET A 1 -0.35 -3.01 -11.25
CA MET A 1 -0.29 -1.73 -10.50
C MET A 1 1.15 -1.33 -10.27
N LYS A 2 1.44 -0.05 -10.40
CA LYS A 2 2.76 0.50 -10.21
C LYS A 2 2.69 1.86 -9.53
N ILE A 3 3.53 2.08 -8.53
CA ILE A 3 3.68 3.39 -7.91
C ILE A 3 4.61 4.22 -8.81
N THR A 4 4.15 5.39 -9.24
CA THR A 4 4.90 6.27 -10.13
C THR A 4 5.58 7.41 -9.41
N GLU A 5 5.00 7.85 -8.30
CA GLU A 5 5.57 8.91 -7.46
C GLU A 5 5.06 8.81 -6.03
N MET A 6 5.84 9.28 -5.09
CA MET A 6 5.43 9.44 -3.70
C MET A 6 5.90 10.79 -3.18
N HIS A 7 5.01 11.48 -2.48
CA HIS A 7 5.30 12.73 -1.79
C HIS A 7 4.90 12.58 -0.32
N LEU A 8 5.88 12.46 0.54
CA LEU A 8 5.69 12.38 1.99
C LEU A 8 5.87 13.77 2.57
N ASP A 9 4.77 14.54 2.60
CA ASP A 9 4.82 15.91 3.07
C ASP A 9 4.99 15.97 4.58
N ASP A 10 4.28 15.11 5.30
CA ASP A 10 4.43 14.95 6.74
C ASP A 10 3.98 13.55 7.16
N PHE A 11 4.92 12.65 7.40
CA PHE A 11 4.63 11.29 7.85
C PHE A 11 5.83 10.69 8.61
N GLY A 12 5.68 10.53 9.91
CA GLY A 12 6.74 10.00 10.77
C GLY A 12 7.99 10.86 10.72
N ILE A 13 9.09 10.27 10.32
CA ILE A 13 10.38 10.96 10.16
C ILE A 13 10.49 11.72 8.83
N TYR A 14 9.55 11.54 7.92
CA TYR A 14 9.57 12.16 6.59
C TYR A 14 8.84 13.48 6.58
N HIS A 15 9.52 14.53 6.13
CA HIS A 15 8.99 15.89 5.98
C HIS A 15 9.44 16.46 4.65
N GLY A 16 8.48 16.64 3.73
CA GLY A 16 8.77 17.21 2.42
C GLY A 16 9.66 16.35 1.54
N VAL A 17 9.55 15.03 1.65
CA VAL A 17 10.35 14.07 0.86
C VAL A 17 9.55 13.62 -0.36
N SER A 18 10.17 13.69 -1.53
CA SER A 18 9.61 13.20 -2.78
C SER A 18 10.48 12.12 -3.38
N TRP A 19 9.84 11.11 -3.94
CA TRP A 19 10.54 10.01 -4.58
C TRP A 19 9.77 9.48 -5.78
N ASN A 20 10.49 9.28 -6.89
CA ASN A 20 9.96 8.66 -8.09
C ASN A 20 10.61 7.30 -8.29
N PRO A 21 9.89 6.20 -8.04
CA PRO A 21 10.44 4.87 -8.24
C PRO A 21 10.88 4.64 -9.69
N PRO A 22 11.90 3.81 -9.93
CA PRO A 22 12.27 3.38 -11.28
C PRO A 22 11.10 2.74 -12.01
N GLU A 23 11.04 2.93 -13.31
CA GLU A 23 9.90 2.44 -14.09
C GLU A 23 9.83 0.91 -14.17
N HIS A 24 10.95 0.23 -14.14
CA HIS A 24 11.01 -1.22 -14.27
C HIS A 24 11.95 -1.84 -13.24
N GLY A 25 11.68 -3.09 -12.92
CA GLY A 25 12.54 -3.94 -12.11
C GLY A 25 12.13 -4.05 -10.65
N LEU A 26 12.95 -4.75 -9.90
CA LEU A 26 12.82 -4.91 -8.47
C LEU A 26 13.50 -3.74 -7.76
N ILE A 27 12.79 -3.14 -6.83
CA ILE A 27 13.31 -2.06 -5.98
C ILE A 27 13.64 -2.66 -4.62
N VAL A 28 14.91 -2.59 -4.24
CA VAL A 28 15.37 -3.02 -2.92
C VAL A 28 15.79 -1.80 -2.11
N MET A 29 15.13 -1.60 -0.99
CA MET A 29 15.48 -0.55 -0.04
C MET A 29 16.24 -1.16 1.12
N HIS A 30 17.44 -0.68 1.37
CA HIS A 30 18.24 -1.10 2.51
C HIS A 30 18.70 0.11 3.31
N GLY A 31 18.97 -0.11 4.58
CA GLY A 31 19.44 0.93 5.49
C GLY A 31 19.57 0.37 6.89
N ARG A 32 20.12 1.17 7.77
CA ARG A 32 20.22 0.83 9.21
C ARG A 32 18.82 0.70 9.80
N ASN A 33 18.71 -0.02 10.91
CA ASN A 33 17.51 -0.01 11.73
C ASN A 33 17.15 1.44 12.09
N GLU A 34 15.86 1.75 12.14
CA GLU A 34 15.35 3.10 12.43
C GLU A 34 15.60 4.14 11.30
N SER A 35 16.00 3.71 10.12
CA SER A 35 16.22 4.61 8.98
C SER A 35 14.93 5.02 8.24
N GLY A 36 13.76 4.53 8.67
CA GLY A 36 12.47 4.88 8.09
C GLY A 36 11.90 3.86 7.10
N LYS A 37 12.52 2.69 6.92
CA LYS A 37 12.01 1.64 6.02
C LYS A 37 10.59 1.19 6.38
N THR A 38 10.37 0.87 7.65
CA THR A 38 9.06 0.48 8.17
C THR A 38 8.05 1.63 8.05
N THR A 39 8.49 2.85 8.29
CA THR A 39 7.67 4.04 8.12
C THR A 39 7.21 4.19 6.67
N LEU A 40 8.07 3.94 5.71
CA LEU A 40 7.72 3.97 4.30
C LEU A 40 6.69 2.90 3.93
N MET A 41 6.85 1.68 4.43
CA MET A 41 5.84 0.61 4.27
C MET A 41 4.48 1.04 4.83
N LYS A 42 4.47 1.62 6.02
CA LYS A 42 3.24 2.14 6.64
C LYS A 42 2.62 3.26 5.84
N TYR A 43 3.43 4.11 5.22
CA TYR A 43 2.95 5.16 4.35
C TYR A 43 2.21 4.59 3.12
N VAL A 44 2.80 3.67 2.40
CA VAL A 44 2.17 3.03 1.23
C VAL A 44 0.84 2.40 1.62
N ARG A 45 0.83 1.63 2.69
CA ARG A 45 -0.42 1.05 3.22
C ARG A 45 -1.46 2.10 3.53
N SER A 46 -1.06 3.20 4.15
CA SER A 46 -1.95 4.28 4.54
C SER A 46 -2.59 4.98 3.35
N MET A 47 -1.89 5.08 2.24
CA MET A 47 -2.44 5.65 1.02
C MET A 47 -3.66 4.87 0.53
N PHE A 48 -3.64 3.54 0.65
CA PHE A 48 -4.74 2.70 0.20
C PHE A 48 -5.86 2.56 1.24
N PHE A 49 -5.52 2.38 2.50
CA PHE A 49 -6.48 2.00 3.55
C PHE A 49 -6.73 3.08 4.60
N GLY A 50 -6.03 4.18 4.53
CA GLY A 50 -6.10 5.26 5.53
C GLY A 50 -5.06 5.14 6.63
N TYR A 51 -4.81 6.27 7.28
CA TYR A 51 -3.85 6.34 8.36
C TYR A 51 -4.35 5.62 9.61
N LEU A 52 -3.48 4.82 10.20
CA LEU A 52 -3.66 4.39 11.58
C LEU A 52 -3.19 5.50 12.50
N ARG A 53 -3.97 5.79 13.52
CA ARG A 53 -3.52 6.65 14.61
C ARG A 53 -2.28 6.01 15.25
N GLY A 54 -1.22 6.74 15.26
CA GLY A 54 0.06 6.37 15.83
C GLY A 54 0.65 7.54 16.59
N ASP A 55 1.92 7.42 16.90
CA ASP A 55 2.65 8.40 17.70
C ASP A 55 3.09 9.64 16.90
N TRP A 56 2.69 9.74 15.66
CA TRP A 56 3.08 10.84 14.78
C TRP A 56 2.04 11.95 14.77
N LYS A 57 2.53 13.18 14.63
CA LYS A 57 1.68 14.37 14.61
C LYS A 57 1.19 14.77 13.23
N GLY A 58 1.86 14.34 12.19
CA GLY A 58 1.54 14.71 10.82
C GLY A 58 1.13 13.49 9.99
N TYR A 59 0.08 13.67 9.19
CA TYR A 59 -0.42 12.65 8.26
C TYR A 59 -0.87 13.34 6.99
N PHE A 60 0.09 13.65 6.13
CA PHE A 60 -0.21 14.27 4.86
C PHE A 60 0.76 13.83 3.77
N GLY A 61 0.20 13.49 2.62
CA GLY A 61 1.01 13.15 1.45
C GLY A 61 0.17 12.76 0.25
N SER A 62 0.87 12.40 -0.81
CA SER A 62 0.25 11.94 -2.05
C SER A 62 1.05 10.81 -2.70
N MET A 63 0.38 10.05 -3.54
CA MET A 63 0.98 8.95 -4.28
C MET A 63 0.35 8.83 -5.66
N GLY A 64 1.18 8.76 -6.69
CA GLY A 64 0.76 8.47 -8.04
C GLY A 64 0.82 6.99 -8.34
N ILE A 65 -0.17 6.47 -9.05
CA ILE A 65 -0.27 5.05 -9.35
C ILE A 65 -0.70 4.88 -10.80
N ARG A 66 -0.09 3.91 -11.47
CA ARG A 66 -0.50 3.45 -12.80
C ARG A 66 -1.07 2.04 -12.70
N ARG A 67 -2.26 1.86 -13.26
CA ARG A 67 -2.88 0.54 -13.38
C ARG A 67 -2.32 -0.22 -14.58
N GLU A 68 -2.63 -1.50 -14.65
CA GLU A 68 -2.22 -2.37 -15.76
C GLU A 68 -2.80 -1.93 -17.10
N ASP A 69 -3.97 -1.29 -17.10
CA ASP A 69 -4.59 -0.70 -18.29
C ASP A 69 -3.95 0.62 -18.77
N GLY A 70 -2.90 1.07 -18.10
CA GLY A 70 -2.18 2.30 -18.40
C GLY A 70 -2.79 3.56 -17.80
N LYS A 71 -3.94 3.49 -17.16
CA LYS A 71 -4.56 4.64 -16.49
C LYS A 71 -3.78 5.05 -15.26
N GLU A 72 -3.62 6.35 -15.10
CA GLU A 72 -2.92 6.93 -13.96
C GLU A 72 -3.91 7.58 -12.99
N TYR A 73 -3.64 7.36 -11.71
CA TYR A 73 -4.43 7.90 -10.62
C TYR A 73 -3.50 8.55 -9.60
N ARG A 74 -4.05 9.55 -8.91
CA ARG A 74 -3.36 10.20 -7.81
C ARG A 74 -4.21 10.15 -6.55
N ILE A 75 -3.62 9.68 -5.48
CA ILE A 75 -4.21 9.69 -4.14
C ILE A 75 -3.55 10.81 -3.37
N VAL A 76 -4.36 11.72 -2.82
CA VAL A 76 -3.93 12.72 -1.85
C VAL A 76 -4.66 12.42 -0.56
N ARG A 77 -3.95 12.28 0.53
CA ARG A 77 -4.56 11.91 1.79
C ARG A 77 -4.02 12.74 2.96
N ASN A 78 -4.93 13.20 3.79
CA ASN A 78 -4.63 13.75 5.09
C ASN A 78 -5.22 12.84 6.20
N GLU A 79 -5.12 13.26 7.45
CA GLU A 79 -5.57 12.45 8.59
C GLU A 79 -7.06 12.01 8.50
N LYS A 80 -7.90 12.84 7.92
CA LYS A 80 -9.35 12.65 7.93
C LYS A 80 -9.94 12.25 6.59
N GLU A 81 -9.34 12.73 5.52
CA GLU A 81 -9.92 12.67 4.19
C GLU A 81 -8.93 12.18 3.16
N TYR A 82 -9.46 11.64 2.09
CA TYR A 82 -8.67 11.36 0.90
C TYR A 82 -9.33 11.98 -0.33
N PHE A 83 -8.52 12.24 -1.33
CA PHE A 83 -8.95 12.65 -2.65
C PHE A 83 -8.28 11.74 -3.69
N LEU A 84 -9.10 11.05 -4.46
CA LEU A 84 -8.65 10.19 -5.55
C LEU A 84 -9.00 10.84 -6.87
N SER A 85 -8.04 11.00 -7.76
CA SER A 85 -8.21 11.62 -9.07
C SER A 85 -7.61 10.75 -10.17
N ASP A 86 -8.28 10.73 -11.33
CA ASP A 86 -7.77 10.12 -12.54
C ASP A 86 -6.99 11.12 -13.44
N GLY A 87 -6.67 12.30 -12.91
CA GLY A 87 -6.01 13.38 -13.62
C GLY A 87 -6.97 14.43 -14.17
N SER A 88 -8.24 14.10 -14.38
CA SER A 88 -9.26 15.03 -14.90
C SER A 88 -10.36 15.31 -13.88
N GLN A 89 -10.73 14.33 -13.07
CA GLN A 89 -11.84 14.45 -12.13
C GLN A 89 -11.63 13.59 -10.89
N LYS A 90 -12.43 13.89 -9.87
CA LYS A 90 -12.47 13.08 -8.66
C LYS A 90 -13.13 11.73 -8.95
N VAL A 91 -12.50 10.67 -8.47
CA VAL A 91 -13.04 9.30 -8.51
C VAL A 91 -13.69 9.00 -7.16
N GLN A 92 -14.86 8.39 -7.18
CA GLN A 92 -15.64 8.11 -5.96
C GLN A 92 -15.24 6.82 -5.25
N ASP A 93 -14.51 5.95 -5.94
CA ASP A 93 -14.09 4.67 -5.39
C ASP A 93 -13.04 4.84 -4.28
N GLU A 94 -13.02 3.87 -3.38
CA GLU A 94 -11.93 3.76 -2.41
C GLU A 94 -10.64 3.33 -3.12
N PRO A 95 -9.48 3.88 -2.75
CA PRO A 95 -8.22 3.53 -3.42
C PRO A 95 -7.93 2.04 -3.46
N ALA A 96 -8.22 1.31 -2.39
CA ALA A 96 -8.00 -0.12 -2.35
C ALA A 96 -8.90 -0.89 -3.31
N ASP A 97 -10.14 -0.45 -3.48
CA ASP A 97 -11.12 -1.14 -4.33
C ASP A 97 -10.77 -1.06 -5.82
N LEU A 98 -10.09 -0.01 -6.24
CA LEU A 98 -9.64 0.14 -7.62
C LEU A 98 -8.66 -0.95 -8.06
N TRP A 99 -7.85 -1.45 -7.13
CA TRP A 99 -6.77 -2.38 -7.47
C TRP A 99 -6.99 -3.78 -6.94
N TRP A 100 -7.64 -3.92 -5.81
CA TRP A 100 -7.71 -5.20 -5.10
C TRP A 100 -9.12 -5.74 -4.88
N HIS A 101 -10.14 -5.14 -5.46
CA HIS A 101 -11.52 -5.65 -5.48
C HIS A 101 -11.99 -6.25 -4.15
N GLY A 102 -11.96 -5.42 -3.09
CA GLY A 102 -12.42 -5.85 -1.77
C GLY A 102 -11.35 -6.51 -0.90
N LEU A 103 -10.07 -6.39 -1.26
CA LEU A 103 -8.99 -6.79 -0.37
C LEU A 103 -9.03 -5.92 0.89
N ASP A 104 -9.20 -6.55 2.04
CA ASP A 104 -9.16 -5.84 3.30
C ASP A 104 -7.73 -5.52 3.76
N ARG A 105 -7.62 -4.57 4.68
CA ARG A 105 -6.34 -4.14 5.23
C ARG A 105 -5.56 -5.27 5.88
N GLN A 106 -6.25 -6.13 6.63
CA GLN A 106 -5.60 -7.22 7.35
C GLN A 106 -4.94 -8.22 6.39
N THR A 107 -5.63 -8.54 5.31
CA THR A 107 -5.11 -9.41 4.26
C THR A 107 -3.93 -8.75 3.54
N TYR A 108 -4.02 -7.46 3.23
CA TYR A 108 -2.91 -6.71 2.66
C TYR A 108 -1.67 -6.76 3.55
N ASP A 109 -1.82 -6.48 4.84
CA ASP A 109 -0.72 -6.49 5.80
C ASP A 109 -0.06 -7.87 5.92
N LYS A 110 -0.83 -8.94 5.79
CA LYS A 110 -0.33 -10.31 5.94
C LYS A 110 0.30 -10.88 4.68
N ILE A 111 -0.14 -10.49 3.52
CA ILE A 111 0.33 -11.06 2.24
C ILE A 111 1.32 -10.13 1.55
N PHE A 112 1.02 -8.84 1.47
CA PHE A 112 1.78 -7.89 0.65
C PHE A 112 2.75 -7.01 1.43
N ALA A 113 2.51 -6.83 2.72
CA ALA A 113 3.31 -5.95 3.58
C ALA A 113 3.81 -6.69 4.82
N MET A 114 4.36 -7.88 4.62
CA MET A 114 4.87 -8.70 5.71
C MET A 114 6.12 -8.08 6.35
N GLY A 115 6.08 -7.97 7.67
CA GLY A 115 7.26 -7.63 8.46
C GLY A 115 8.01 -8.88 8.93
N LEU A 116 9.18 -8.66 9.51
CA LEU A 116 9.99 -9.74 10.07
C LEU A 116 9.25 -10.54 11.16
N GLU A 117 8.44 -9.88 11.96
CA GLU A 117 7.64 -10.50 13.02
C GLU A 117 6.64 -11.52 12.46
N ASP A 118 6.06 -11.23 11.32
CA ASP A 118 5.12 -12.12 10.65
C ASP A 118 5.79 -13.40 10.15
N LEU A 119 7.05 -13.28 9.69
CA LEU A 119 7.84 -14.42 9.24
C LEU A 119 8.28 -15.33 10.38
N GLN A 120 8.58 -14.76 11.56
CA GLN A 120 9.06 -15.51 12.71
C GLN A 120 8.00 -16.42 13.35
N GLY A 121 6.73 -16.06 13.22
CA GLY A 121 5.64 -16.78 13.88
C GLY A 121 4.87 -17.77 13.03
N PHE A 122 5.10 -17.82 11.72
CA PHE A 122 4.25 -18.53 10.76
C PHE A 122 2.75 -18.24 10.93
N LYS A 123 2.44 -17.13 11.57
CA LYS A 123 1.07 -16.73 11.90
C LYS A 123 0.21 -16.44 10.67
N ILE A 124 0.83 -16.13 9.55
CA ILE A 124 0.15 -15.87 8.30
C ILE A 124 -0.71 -17.08 7.89
N LEU A 125 -0.11 -18.28 7.93
CA LEU A 125 -0.81 -19.50 7.52
C LEU A 125 -1.87 -19.96 8.54
N SER A 126 -1.83 -19.44 9.75
CA SER A 126 -2.85 -19.73 10.76
C SER A 126 -4.05 -18.79 10.70
N ASN A 127 -3.95 -17.68 9.99
CA ASN A 127 -5.06 -16.74 9.82
C ASN A 127 -6.00 -17.23 8.71
N GLU A 128 -7.24 -17.53 9.08
CA GLU A 128 -8.24 -18.09 8.16
C GLU A 128 -8.58 -17.14 7.00
N ALA A 129 -8.68 -15.83 7.26
CA ALA A 129 -8.97 -14.85 6.23
C ALA A 129 -7.85 -14.78 5.17
N VAL A 130 -6.59 -14.82 5.61
CA VAL A 130 -5.43 -14.83 4.72
C VAL A 130 -5.36 -16.13 3.94
N ARG A 131 -5.57 -17.26 4.59
CA ARG A 131 -5.62 -18.57 3.93
C ARG A 131 -6.71 -18.63 2.88
N SER A 132 -7.89 -18.18 3.23
CA SER A 132 -9.03 -18.15 2.33
C SER A 132 -8.75 -17.30 1.09
N HIS A 133 -8.17 -16.11 1.26
CA HIS A 133 -7.80 -15.25 0.15
C HIS A 133 -6.71 -15.88 -0.73
N PHE A 134 -5.68 -16.45 -0.12
CA PHE A 134 -4.59 -17.11 -0.83
C PHE A 134 -5.10 -18.31 -1.64
N PHE A 135 -5.91 -19.17 -1.04
CA PHE A 135 -6.52 -20.31 -1.73
C PHE A 135 -7.52 -19.88 -2.80
N SER A 136 -8.18 -18.75 -2.63
CA SER A 136 -9.05 -18.20 -3.67
C SER A 136 -8.26 -17.83 -4.94
N ILE A 137 -7.07 -17.27 -4.79
CA ILE A 137 -6.17 -16.97 -5.91
C ILE A 137 -5.66 -18.24 -6.57
N GLU A 138 -5.15 -19.19 -5.79
CA GLU A 138 -4.70 -20.48 -6.30
C GLU A 138 -5.84 -21.32 -6.83
N GLY A 139 -6.98 -21.31 -6.16
CA GLY A 139 -8.18 -21.99 -6.59
C GLY A 139 -8.67 -21.51 -7.95
N GLY A 140 -8.52 -20.23 -8.26
CA GLY A 140 -8.78 -19.68 -9.58
C GLY A 140 -7.86 -20.24 -10.66
N VAL A 141 -6.63 -20.56 -10.29
CA VAL A 141 -5.65 -21.18 -11.19
C VAL A 141 -5.87 -22.70 -11.28
N SER A 142 -6.12 -23.36 -10.15
CA SER A 142 -6.31 -24.80 -10.11
C SER A 142 -7.68 -25.27 -10.57
N MET A 143 -8.69 -24.44 -10.53
CA MET A 143 -10.01 -24.76 -11.09
C MET A 143 -10.02 -24.86 -12.62
N GLY A 144 -8.94 -24.47 -13.27
CA GLY A 144 -8.68 -24.77 -14.68
C GLY A 144 -8.30 -26.23 -14.93
N MET A 145 -8.17 -26.98 -13.89
CA MET A 145 -8.02 -28.43 -13.95
C MET A 145 -9.41 -29.11 -13.89
#